data_6531189fc96da80d399e772905ee1970
#
_entry.id   6531189fc96da80d399e772905ee1970
#
_cell.length_a   1.000
_cell.length_b   1.000
_cell.length_c   1.000
_cell.angle_alpha   90.00
_cell.angle_beta   90.00
_cell.angle_gamma   90.00
#
_symmetry.space_group_name_H-M   'P 1'
#
loop_
_entity.id
_entity.type
_entity.pdbx_description
1 polymer ?
#
loop_
_entity_poly.entity_id
_entity_poly.type
_entity_poly.pdbx_seq_one_letter_code
_entity_poly.pdbx_strand_id
1 'polypeptide(L)'
;TQPIVEKGSIKIAVDDYEKEINITRAHLEEDAGKSIHDMFEGETGVDLNRAGTPLLEIVSEPEISSAKEAVAYFKAIRQLVTFLDICDGNMAQGSMRCDVNVSIKKSDDKELGTRAELKNINSFKFIEKAINFEINRQITLIENGESVIQETRLYDSEKNETRSVSYTHLRAHETDSY
;
A
#
# COMPACT_ATOMS: atom_id res chain seq x y z
N THR A 1 -8.14 -16.76 -6.28
CA THR A 1 -6.76 -17.28 -6.28
C THR A 1 -6.53 -17.97 -4.94
N GLN A 2 -5.94 -19.19 -4.96
CA GLN A 2 -5.67 -19.92 -3.73
C GLN A 2 -4.41 -19.35 -3.05
N PRO A 3 -4.45 -19.02 -1.74
CA PRO A 3 -3.26 -18.57 -1.02
C PRO A 3 -2.17 -19.64 -1.01
N ILE A 4 -0.92 -19.23 -1.10
CA ILE A 4 0.25 -20.10 -0.86
C ILE A 4 0.69 -20.04 0.61
N VAL A 5 0.31 -18.95 1.31
CA VAL A 5 0.44 -18.80 2.76
C VAL A 5 -0.93 -18.36 3.28
N GLU A 6 -1.52 -19.15 4.16
CA GLU A 6 -2.85 -18.86 4.71
C GLU A 6 -2.80 -18.13 6.05
N LYS A 7 -1.71 -18.27 6.77
CA LYS A 7 -1.47 -17.63 8.07
C LYS A 7 0.03 -17.51 8.30
N GLY A 8 0.41 -16.49 9.04
CA GLY A 8 1.79 -16.27 9.42
C GLY A 8 1.90 -15.03 10.29
N SER A 9 3.10 -14.75 10.77
CA SER A 9 3.35 -13.52 11.52
C SER A 9 4.77 -13.03 11.29
N ILE A 10 4.95 -11.73 11.47
CA ILE A 10 6.25 -11.07 11.39
C ILE A 10 6.45 -10.24 12.64
N LYS A 11 7.57 -10.45 13.32
CA LYS A 11 7.99 -9.60 14.42
C LYS A 11 8.68 -8.36 13.88
N ILE A 12 8.26 -7.22 14.38
CA ILE A 12 8.85 -5.92 14.10
C ILE A 12 9.41 -5.32 15.39
N ALA A 13 10.51 -4.59 15.27
CA ALA A 13 11.05 -3.78 16.36
C ALA A 13 10.83 -2.30 16.04
N VAL A 14 10.27 -1.56 16.99
CA VAL A 14 9.97 -0.14 16.87
C VAL A 14 10.45 0.56 18.12
N ASP A 15 11.46 1.43 17.95
CA ASP A 15 12.11 2.14 19.04
C ASP A 15 12.52 1.19 20.18
N ASP A 16 11.75 1.08 21.27
CA ASP A 16 12.02 0.33 22.50
C ASP A 16 11.07 -0.88 22.73
N TYR A 17 10.22 -1.22 21.75
CA TYR A 17 9.32 -2.36 21.87
C TYR A 17 9.33 -3.25 20.62
N GLU A 18 8.89 -4.48 20.81
CA GLU A 18 8.62 -5.43 19.74
C GLU A 18 7.12 -5.66 19.60
N LYS A 19 6.68 -5.90 18.37
CA LYS A 19 5.29 -6.23 18.05
C LYS A 19 5.24 -7.33 17.01
N GLU A 20 4.31 -8.22 17.16
CA GLU A 20 4.01 -9.25 16.17
C GLU A 20 2.83 -8.78 15.30
N ILE A 21 2.99 -8.83 13.98
CA ILE A 21 1.97 -8.50 13.01
C ILE A 21 1.59 -9.77 12.26
N ASN A 22 0.32 -10.12 12.32
CA ASN A 22 -0.19 -11.29 11.63
C ASN A 22 -0.36 -11.03 10.13
N ILE A 23 -0.11 -12.08 9.34
CA ILE A 23 -0.33 -12.13 7.90
C ILE A 23 -1.65 -12.84 7.66
N THR A 24 -2.58 -12.19 6.98
CA THR A 24 -3.85 -12.78 6.57
C THR A 24 -3.62 -13.86 5.53
N ARG A 25 -2.81 -13.52 4.51
CA ARG A 25 -2.46 -14.41 3.40
C ARG A 25 -1.30 -13.88 2.58
N ALA A 26 -0.71 -14.77 1.80
CA ALA A 26 0.07 -14.39 0.63
C ALA A 26 -0.35 -15.28 -0.55
N HIS A 27 -0.49 -14.68 -1.74
CA HIS A 27 -0.85 -15.39 -2.96
C HIS A 27 -0.07 -14.88 -4.17
N LEU A 28 0.02 -15.73 -5.20
CA LEU A 28 0.68 -15.38 -6.45
C LEU A 28 -0.33 -14.78 -7.41
N GLU A 29 0.12 -13.71 -8.07
CA GLU A 29 -0.57 -13.02 -9.15
C GLU A 29 0.37 -12.85 -10.34
N GLU A 30 -0.13 -12.32 -11.43
CA GLU A 30 0.66 -11.87 -12.57
C GLU A 30 0.67 -10.35 -12.61
N ASP A 31 1.87 -9.76 -12.77
CA ASP A 31 1.99 -8.31 -12.92
C ASP A 31 1.37 -7.85 -14.24
N ALA A 32 0.70 -6.70 -14.20
CA ALA A 32 0.02 -6.14 -15.35
C ALA A 32 0.97 -5.29 -16.21
N GLY A 33 0.59 -5.07 -17.46
CA GLY A 33 1.19 -4.03 -18.30
C GLY A 33 0.88 -2.63 -17.73
N LYS A 34 1.67 -1.65 -18.13
CA LYS A 34 1.52 -0.26 -17.71
C LYS A 34 1.08 0.61 -18.89
N SER A 35 0.02 1.40 -18.72
CA SER A 35 -0.36 2.45 -19.67
C SER A 35 0.46 3.70 -19.44
N ILE A 36 0.99 4.30 -20.51
CA ILE A 36 1.79 5.53 -20.49
C ILE A 36 1.04 6.58 -21.30
N HIS A 37 0.49 7.59 -20.65
CA HIS A 37 -0.38 8.59 -21.26
C HIS A 37 0.35 9.86 -21.71
N ASP A 38 1.54 10.13 -21.13
CA ASP A 38 2.24 11.40 -21.29
C ASP A 38 3.40 11.35 -22.30
N MET A 39 3.59 10.22 -22.99
CA MET A 39 4.72 10.01 -23.88
C MET A 39 4.43 10.44 -25.32
N PHE A 40 3.17 10.42 -25.73
CA PHE A 40 2.73 10.72 -27.09
C PHE A 40 1.46 11.58 -27.04
N GLU A 41 1.41 12.64 -27.85
CA GLU A 41 0.25 13.52 -27.91
C GLU A 41 -0.93 12.80 -28.62
N GLY A 42 -2.02 12.59 -27.88
CA GLY A 42 -3.22 11.92 -28.39
C GLY A 42 -3.17 10.39 -28.49
N GLU A 43 -2.09 9.77 -28.05
CA GLU A 43 -1.91 8.32 -28.06
C GLU A 43 -1.57 7.79 -26.65
N THR A 44 -1.90 6.52 -26.40
CA THR A 44 -1.52 5.83 -25.17
C THR A 44 -0.50 4.76 -25.50
N GLY A 45 0.69 4.89 -24.93
CA GLY A 45 1.71 3.85 -24.97
C GLY A 45 1.34 2.70 -24.00
N VAL A 46 1.75 1.47 -24.35
CA VAL A 46 1.60 0.31 -23.47
C VAL A 46 2.98 -0.29 -23.21
N ASP A 47 3.39 -0.30 -21.96
CA ASP A 47 4.61 -0.96 -21.50
C ASP A 47 4.27 -2.35 -20.95
N LEU A 48 4.72 -3.38 -21.61
CA LEU A 48 4.50 -4.78 -21.25
C LEU A 48 5.74 -5.44 -20.61
N ASN A 49 6.77 -4.67 -20.25
CA ASN A 49 8.03 -5.23 -19.72
C ASN A 49 7.83 -6.11 -18.48
N ARG A 50 6.81 -5.83 -17.69
CA ARG A 50 6.49 -6.58 -16.46
C ARG A 50 5.23 -7.44 -16.59
N ALA A 51 4.51 -7.37 -17.71
CA ALA A 51 3.29 -8.14 -17.89
C ALA A 51 3.59 -9.65 -17.80
N GLY A 52 2.80 -10.36 -17.00
CA GLY A 52 2.99 -11.80 -16.74
C GLY A 52 4.14 -12.14 -15.80
N THR A 53 4.87 -11.16 -15.27
CA THR A 53 5.88 -11.42 -14.23
C THR A 53 5.19 -11.88 -12.94
N PRO A 54 5.64 -12.99 -12.30
CA PRO A 54 5.06 -13.42 -11.04
C PRO A 54 5.13 -12.31 -9.98
N LEU A 55 4.00 -12.03 -9.34
CA LEU A 55 3.84 -11.06 -8.29
C LEU A 55 3.33 -11.76 -7.02
N LEU A 56 4.03 -11.58 -5.91
CA LEU A 56 3.60 -12.08 -4.61
C LEU A 56 2.90 -10.94 -3.86
N GLU A 57 1.59 -11.07 -3.63
CA GLU A 57 0.85 -10.16 -2.75
C GLU A 57 0.84 -10.71 -1.34
N ILE A 58 1.30 -9.90 -0.36
CA ILE A 58 1.31 -10.22 1.06
C ILE A 58 0.38 -9.25 1.78
N VAL A 59 -0.67 -9.77 2.42
CA VAL A 59 -1.68 -8.98 3.12
C VAL A 59 -1.55 -9.20 4.62
N SER A 60 -1.35 -8.11 5.37
CA SER A 60 -1.32 -8.13 6.84
C SER A 60 -2.71 -8.01 7.45
N GLU A 61 -2.86 -8.49 8.67
CA GLU A 61 -3.99 -8.10 9.52
C GLU A 61 -3.91 -6.60 9.88
N PRO A 62 -5.04 -5.96 10.21
CA PRO A 62 -5.09 -4.53 10.51
C PRO A 62 -4.61 -4.21 11.95
N GLU A 63 -3.42 -4.67 12.28
CA GLU A 63 -2.81 -4.57 13.62
C GLU A 63 -1.79 -3.43 13.72
N ILE A 64 -1.37 -2.87 12.60
CA ILE A 64 -0.41 -1.75 12.54
C ILE A 64 -1.12 -0.48 12.99
N SER A 65 -0.59 0.18 14.03
CA SER A 65 -1.23 1.32 14.69
C SER A 65 -0.48 2.65 14.51
N SER A 66 0.64 2.66 13.83
CA SER A 66 1.40 3.90 13.57
C SER A 66 2.18 3.83 12.25
N ALA A 67 2.55 5.01 11.74
CA ALA A 67 3.41 5.09 10.56
C ALA A 67 4.80 4.46 10.80
N LYS A 68 5.35 4.54 12.02
CA LYS A 68 6.61 3.89 12.38
C LYS A 68 6.50 2.37 12.34
N GLU A 69 5.41 1.80 12.88
CA GLU A 69 5.15 0.36 12.78
C GLU A 69 5.01 -0.09 11.32
N ALA A 70 4.31 0.69 10.48
CA ALA A 70 4.18 0.38 9.06
C ALA A 70 5.55 0.35 8.34
N VAL A 71 6.41 1.32 8.61
CA VAL A 71 7.78 1.34 8.09
C VAL A 71 8.60 0.16 8.59
N ALA A 72 8.52 -0.17 9.88
CA ALA A 72 9.23 -1.30 10.47
C ALA A 72 8.75 -2.63 9.86
N TYR A 73 7.44 -2.81 9.71
CA TYR A 73 6.85 -3.98 9.07
C TYR A 73 7.33 -4.13 7.62
N PHE A 74 7.25 -3.06 6.83
CA PHE A 74 7.66 -3.12 5.43
C PHE A 74 9.17 -3.36 5.25
N LYS A 75 10.00 -2.84 6.17
CA LYS A 75 11.44 -3.17 6.23
C LYS A 75 11.68 -4.63 6.55
N ALA A 76 10.92 -5.21 7.50
CA ALA A 76 11.04 -6.63 7.86
C ALA A 76 10.64 -7.53 6.68
N ILE A 77 9.53 -7.22 5.98
CA ILE A 77 9.15 -7.93 4.75
C ILE A 77 10.25 -7.82 3.69
N ARG A 78 10.78 -6.61 3.44
CA ARG A 78 11.87 -6.43 2.48
C ARG A 78 13.08 -7.29 2.82
N GLN A 79 13.47 -7.28 4.08
CA GLN A 79 14.60 -8.10 4.55
C GLN A 79 14.35 -9.59 4.33
N LEU A 80 13.15 -10.06 4.61
CA LEU A 80 12.76 -11.45 4.41
C LEU A 80 12.80 -11.84 2.93
N VAL A 81 12.15 -11.07 2.05
CA VAL A 81 12.08 -11.43 0.62
C VAL A 81 13.43 -11.31 -0.09
N THR A 82 14.29 -10.40 0.36
CA THR A 82 15.68 -10.32 -0.17
C THR A 82 16.55 -11.45 0.36
N PHE A 83 16.41 -11.84 1.63
CA PHE A 83 17.13 -12.97 2.19
C PHE A 83 16.76 -14.31 1.54
N LEU A 84 15.48 -14.48 1.19
CA LEU A 84 14.96 -15.66 0.50
C LEU A 84 15.18 -15.62 -1.02
N ASP A 85 15.86 -14.59 -1.54
CA ASP A 85 16.10 -14.38 -2.98
C ASP A 85 14.82 -14.36 -3.84
N ILE A 86 13.72 -13.87 -3.26
CA ILE A 86 12.41 -13.72 -3.95
C ILE A 86 12.44 -12.48 -4.84
N CYS A 87 12.98 -11.37 -4.35
CA CYS A 87 13.18 -10.14 -5.13
C CYS A 87 14.33 -9.29 -4.56
N ASP A 88 14.79 -8.29 -5.30
CA ASP A 88 15.85 -7.36 -4.87
C ASP A 88 15.37 -6.31 -3.85
N GLY A 89 14.07 -6.24 -3.61
CA GLY A 89 13.46 -5.29 -2.68
C GLY A 89 13.58 -3.83 -3.10
N ASN A 90 13.78 -3.55 -4.39
CA ASN A 90 13.95 -2.19 -4.90
C ASN A 90 12.60 -1.51 -5.16
N MET A 91 12.24 -0.61 -4.25
CA MET A 91 10.98 0.16 -4.37
C MET A 91 11.00 1.15 -5.52
N ALA A 92 12.15 1.79 -5.80
CA ALA A 92 12.25 2.80 -6.86
C ALA A 92 12.06 2.18 -8.25
N GLN A 93 12.45 0.93 -8.43
CA GLN A 93 12.26 0.18 -9.67
C GLN A 93 10.93 -0.59 -9.69
N GLY A 94 10.15 -0.53 -8.59
CA GLY A 94 8.87 -1.22 -8.48
C GLY A 94 8.98 -2.73 -8.29
N SER A 95 10.17 -3.27 -7.94
CA SER A 95 10.34 -4.68 -7.57
C SER A 95 9.62 -5.01 -6.27
N MET A 96 9.44 -4.01 -5.42
CA MET A 96 8.63 -4.07 -4.21
C MET A 96 7.73 -2.85 -4.14
N ARG A 97 6.44 -3.09 -3.93
CA ARG A 97 5.39 -2.07 -3.88
C ARG A 97 4.68 -2.11 -2.54
N CYS A 98 4.12 -0.99 -2.13
CA CYS A 98 3.39 -0.88 -0.88
C CYS A 98 2.10 -0.10 -1.12
N ASP A 99 0.98 -0.77 -0.91
CA ASP A 99 -0.34 -0.15 -0.82
C ASP A 99 -0.74 -0.12 0.66
N VAL A 100 -1.22 1.02 1.14
CA VAL A 100 -1.50 1.23 2.55
C VAL A 100 -2.97 1.56 2.74
N ASN A 101 -3.68 0.73 3.50
CA ASN A 101 -5.04 1.03 3.94
C ASN A 101 -4.97 1.75 5.29
N VAL A 102 -5.49 2.98 5.36
CA VAL A 102 -5.50 3.81 6.57
C VAL A 102 -6.94 4.08 6.99
N SER A 103 -7.25 3.80 8.24
CA SER A 103 -8.48 4.24 8.90
C SER A 103 -8.16 4.71 10.31
N ILE A 104 -8.97 5.61 10.85
CA ILE A 104 -8.88 6.04 12.24
C ILE A 104 -10.17 5.69 12.98
N LYS A 105 -10.07 5.51 14.28
CA LYS A 105 -11.20 5.33 15.19
C LYS A 105 -10.95 6.07 16.49
N LYS A 106 -12.02 6.40 17.21
CA LYS A 106 -11.91 6.89 18.57
C LYS A 106 -11.45 5.76 19.50
N SER A 107 -10.79 6.12 20.60
CA SER A 107 -10.27 5.12 21.57
C SER A 107 -11.33 4.15 22.07
N ASP A 108 -12.57 4.63 22.21
CA ASP A 108 -13.69 3.85 22.75
C ASP A 108 -14.44 3.03 21.70
N ASP A 109 -14.17 3.26 20.41
CA ASP A 109 -14.80 2.51 19.32
C ASP A 109 -14.21 1.10 19.22
N LYS A 110 -15.09 0.10 19.09
CA LYS A 110 -14.68 -1.30 18.90
C LYS A 110 -14.29 -1.60 17.46
N GLU A 111 -14.95 -0.97 16.52
CA GLU A 111 -14.76 -1.20 15.09
C GLU A 111 -13.80 -0.19 14.46
N LEU A 112 -13.12 -0.62 13.40
CA LEU A 112 -12.27 0.27 12.61
C LEU A 112 -13.15 1.25 11.83
N GLY A 113 -12.65 2.47 11.64
CA GLY A 113 -13.31 3.48 10.81
C GLY A 113 -13.23 3.16 9.32
N THR A 114 -13.86 4.01 8.50
CA THR A 114 -13.78 3.92 7.04
C THR A 114 -12.33 4.11 6.57
N ARG A 115 -11.86 3.19 5.74
CA ARG A 115 -10.48 3.22 5.22
C ARG A 115 -10.36 4.02 3.93
N ALA A 116 -9.21 4.64 3.74
CA ALA A 116 -8.71 5.10 2.45
C ALA A 116 -7.47 4.27 2.08
N GLU A 117 -7.35 3.91 0.81
CA GLU A 117 -6.20 3.21 0.26
C GLU A 117 -5.20 4.22 -0.31
N LEU A 118 -3.94 4.13 0.12
CA LEU A 118 -2.86 4.97 -0.38
C LEU A 118 -2.00 4.18 -1.35
N LYS A 119 -1.79 4.73 -2.55
CA LYS A 119 -0.94 4.18 -3.62
C LYS A 119 0.15 5.17 -4.03
N ASN A 120 1.06 4.72 -4.88
CA ASN A 120 2.19 5.52 -5.39
C ASN A 120 3.23 5.87 -4.32
N ILE A 121 3.52 4.91 -3.44
CA ILE A 121 4.50 5.07 -2.36
C ILE A 121 5.74 4.25 -2.72
N ASN A 122 6.85 4.91 -3.05
CA ASN A 122 8.05 4.29 -3.60
C ASN A 122 9.31 4.42 -2.72
N SER A 123 9.13 4.77 -1.44
CA SER A 123 10.22 4.77 -0.45
C SER A 123 9.69 4.66 0.97
N PHE A 124 10.53 4.17 1.90
CA PHE A 124 10.19 4.09 3.33
C PHE A 124 9.82 5.45 3.93
N LYS A 125 10.55 6.50 3.53
CA LYS A 125 10.25 7.87 3.96
C LYS A 125 8.87 8.33 3.51
N PHE A 126 8.45 7.91 2.32
CA PHE A 126 7.13 8.27 1.79
C PHE A 126 6.01 7.43 2.41
N ILE A 127 6.27 6.19 2.84
CA ILE A 127 5.31 5.43 3.65
C ILE A 127 4.93 6.22 4.92
N GLU A 128 5.94 6.64 5.68
CA GLU A 128 5.72 7.39 6.91
C GLU A 128 4.96 8.71 6.67
N LYS A 129 5.39 9.47 5.67
CA LYS A 129 4.76 10.76 5.35
C LYS A 129 3.33 10.62 4.86
N ALA A 130 3.07 9.67 3.95
CA ALA A 130 1.75 9.44 3.39
C ALA A 130 0.76 9.01 4.48
N ILE A 131 1.15 8.10 5.37
CA ILE A 131 0.32 7.65 6.48
C ILE A 131 0.01 8.80 7.44
N ASN A 132 1.02 9.56 7.85
CA ASN A 132 0.82 10.68 8.77
C ASN A 132 -0.06 11.78 8.15
N PHE A 133 0.10 12.07 6.87
CA PHE A 133 -0.77 13.00 6.15
C PHE A 133 -2.23 12.51 6.16
N GLU A 134 -2.44 11.25 5.83
CA GLU A 134 -3.79 10.67 5.74
C GLU A 134 -4.47 10.59 7.12
N ILE A 135 -3.74 10.23 8.16
CA ILE A 135 -4.25 10.27 9.55
C ILE A 135 -4.75 11.67 9.88
N ASN A 136 -3.93 12.70 9.66
CA ASN A 136 -4.31 14.09 9.94
C ASN A 136 -5.51 14.55 9.10
N ARG A 137 -5.57 14.15 7.83
CA ARG A 137 -6.72 14.44 6.96
C ARG A 137 -8.00 13.83 7.52
N GLN A 138 -7.99 12.55 7.89
CA GLN A 138 -9.16 11.87 8.43
C GLN A 138 -9.59 12.45 9.78
N ILE A 139 -8.64 12.81 10.65
CA ILE A 139 -8.93 13.50 11.92
C ILE A 139 -9.66 14.81 11.63
N THR A 140 -9.12 15.64 10.73
CA THR A 140 -9.72 16.94 10.39
C THR A 140 -11.14 16.80 9.85
N LEU A 141 -11.40 15.82 8.97
CA LEU A 141 -12.74 15.55 8.45
C LEU A 141 -13.72 15.23 9.58
N ILE A 142 -13.34 14.29 10.46
CA ILE A 142 -14.21 13.85 11.55
C ILE A 142 -14.46 14.97 12.58
N GLU A 143 -13.44 15.77 12.90
CA GLU A 143 -13.58 16.92 13.80
C GLU A 143 -14.48 18.00 13.24
N ASN A 144 -14.51 18.16 11.92
CA ASN A 144 -15.44 19.08 11.21
C ASN A 144 -16.84 18.50 11.03
N GLY A 145 -17.11 17.28 11.51
CA GLY A 145 -18.41 16.62 11.36
C GLY A 145 -18.63 16.00 9.98
N GLU A 146 -17.58 15.89 9.18
CA GLU A 146 -17.59 15.23 7.88
C GLU A 146 -17.28 13.73 8.01
N SER A 147 -17.63 12.96 6.99
CA SER A 147 -17.36 11.52 6.95
C SER A 147 -16.17 11.20 6.05
N VAL A 148 -15.36 10.26 6.49
CA VAL A 148 -14.33 9.66 5.62
C VAL A 148 -15.02 8.80 4.55
N ILE A 149 -14.66 9.00 3.30
CA ILE A 149 -15.15 8.23 2.15
C ILE A 149 -14.14 7.13 1.84
N GLN A 150 -14.62 5.92 1.56
CA GLN A 150 -13.75 4.84 1.08
C GLN A 150 -13.32 5.15 -0.36
N GLU A 151 -12.06 5.43 -0.54
CA GLU A 151 -11.48 5.84 -1.82
C GLU A 151 -10.02 5.42 -1.93
N THR A 152 -9.51 5.36 -3.16
CA THR A 152 -8.08 5.27 -3.42
C THR A 152 -7.50 6.67 -3.61
N ARG A 153 -6.36 6.92 -2.99
CA ARG A 153 -5.65 8.18 -3.01
C ARG A 153 -4.20 7.97 -3.45
N LEU A 154 -3.71 8.78 -4.37
CA LEU A 154 -2.30 8.78 -4.76
C LEU A 154 -1.51 9.76 -3.90
N TYR A 155 -0.38 9.28 -3.38
CA TYR A 155 0.56 10.14 -2.68
C TYR A 155 1.40 10.94 -3.68
N ASP A 156 1.43 12.26 -3.49
CA ASP A 156 2.26 13.21 -4.21
C ASP A 156 3.47 13.57 -3.35
N SER A 157 4.65 13.10 -3.74
CA SER A 157 5.89 13.29 -2.97
C SER A 157 6.43 14.71 -3.03
N GLU A 158 6.09 15.50 -4.06
CA GLU A 158 6.52 16.88 -4.20
C GLU A 158 5.73 17.79 -3.27
N LYS A 159 4.41 17.61 -3.25
CA LYS A 159 3.50 18.39 -2.41
C LYS A 159 3.36 17.83 -1.00
N ASN A 160 3.80 16.59 -0.78
CA ASN A 160 3.61 15.86 0.47
C ASN A 160 2.13 15.77 0.90
N GLU A 161 1.27 15.45 -0.05
CA GLU A 161 -0.18 15.31 0.14
C GLU A 161 -0.72 14.06 -0.57
N THR A 162 -1.95 13.66 -0.25
CA THR A 162 -2.67 12.64 -1.00
C THR A 162 -3.81 13.28 -1.77
N ARG A 163 -4.08 12.79 -2.99
CA ARG A 163 -5.23 13.22 -3.80
C ARG A 163 -6.10 12.05 -4.18
N SER A 164 -7.40 12.24 -4.12
CA SER A 164 -8.37 11.23 -4.59
C SER A 164 -8.17 10.95 -6.07
N VAL A 165 -8.31 9.70 -6.46
CA VAL A 165 -8.33 9.29 -7.87
C VAL A 165 -9.70 8.72 -8.21
N SER A 166 -10.27 9.21 -9.30
CA SER A 166 -11.50 8.63 -9.84
C SER A 166 -11.23 7.22 -10.33
N TYR A 167 -12.13 6.28 -10.01
CA TYR A 167 -12.04 4.87 -10.38
C TYR A 167 -11.83 4.63 -11.89
N THR A 168 -12.23 5.57 -12.71
CA THR A 168 -12.01 5.54 -14.17
C THR A 168 -10.53 5.63 -14.59
N HIS A 169 -9.66 6.18 -13.73
CA HIS A 169 -8.21 6.26 -14.02
C HIS A 169 -7.44 5.04 -13.53
N LEU A 170 -7.95 4.31 -12.52
CA LEU A 170 -7.30 3.12 -11.98
C LEU A 170 -7.56 1.87 -12.81
N ARG A 171 -8.71 1.77 -13.48
CA ARG A 171 -9.08 0.64 -14.33
C ARG A 171 -8.16 0.40 -15.54
N ALA A 172 -7.35 1.40 -15.89
CA ALA A 172 -6.30 1.23 -16.90
C ALA A 172 -5.06 0.47 -16.39
N HIS A 173 -4.99 0.20 -15.08
CA HIS A 173 -3.85 -0.46 -14.44
C HIS A 173 -4.18 -1.81 -13.79
N GLU A 174 -5.46 -2.14 -13.66
CA GLU A 174 -5.93 -3.42 -13.15
C GLU A 174 -6.76 -4.08 -14.25
N THR A 175 -6.19 -5.07 -14.90
CA THR A 175 -6.99 -6.00 -15.71
C THR A 175 -7.70 -6.91 -14.73
N ASP A 176 -9.03 -6.80 -14.67
CA ASP A 176 -9.89 -7.75 -14.00
C ASP A 176 -9.58 -9.15 -14.52
N SER A 177 -8.95 -9.99 -13.72
CA SER A 177 -8.92 -11.43 -13.96
C SER A 177 -10.24 -12.00 -13.46
N TYR A 178 -11.06 -12.44 -14.40
CA TYR A 178 -12.19 -13.32 -14.13
C TYR A 178 -11.72 -14.71 -13.74
#